data_9e4a7fb9f36b1b0122c5603d3ae40608
#
_entry.id   9e4a7fb9f36b1b0122c5603d3ae40608
#
_cell.length_a   1.000
_cell.length_b   1.000
_cell.length_c   1.000
_cell.angle_alpha   90.00
_cell.angle_beta   90.00
_cell.angle_gamma   90.00
#
_symmetry.space_group_name_H-M   'P 1'
#
loop_
_entity.id
_entity.type
_entity.pdbx_description
1 polymer ?
#
loop_
_entity_poly.entity_id
_entity_poly.type
_entity_poly.pdbx_seq_one_letter_code
_entity_poly.pdbx_strand_id
1 'polypeptide(L)'
;EQAKIEDQALLTEFKNAIKQDRTIESDYLKINELGNNQNAELYLVHLMFADKEFALQVKKQVSIDHFKDSNLRHIIGLCFQLIDEGRELKLGLVIDLIDNPIIKNLLAEIGVTSIPFDNLEQAISDCVSALNKNTINQQVEDLKKQRNEALLAGELARSQKLQDKLQELRVSLITG
;
A
#
# COMPACT_ATOMS: atom_id res chain seq x y z
N GLU A 1 43.14 16.45 -26.53
CA GLU A 1 42.63 16.97 -25.24
C GLU A 1 41.09 16.99 -25.15
N GLN A 2 40.37 17.32 -26.24
CA GLN A 2 38.90 17.32 -26.26
C GLN A 2 38.28 15.94 -26.01
N ALA A 3 38.80 14.87 -26.59
CA ALA A 3 38.29 13.50 -26.43
C ALA A 3 38.39 12.97 -24.98
N LYS A 4 39.36 13.44 -24.19
CA LYS A 4 39.48 13.07 -22.75
C LYS A 4 38.45 13.77 -21.85
N ILE A 5 37.96 14.93 -22.27
CA ILE A 5 36.95 15.71 -21.48
C ILE A 5 35.57 15.11 -21.72
N GLU A 6 35.26 14.65 -22.94
CA GLU A 6 33.99 13.96 -23.23
C GLU A 6 33.90 12.61 -22.51
N ASP A 7 34.97 11.83 -22.44
CA ASP A 7 35.03 10.56 -21.71
C ASP A 7 34.83 10.76 -20.18
N GLN A 8 35.35 11.83 -19.61
CA GLN A 8 35.16 12.14 -18.19
C GLN A 8 33.73 12.63 -17.88
N ALA A 9 33.11 13.37 -18.77
CA ALA A 9 31.71 13.81 -18.62
C ALA A 9 30.77 12.61 -18.70
N LEU A 10 30.96 11.71 -19.67
CA LEU A 10 30.20 10.46 -19.83
C LEU A 10 30.36 9.54 -18.61
N LEU A 11 31.56 9.38 -18.10
CA LEU A 11 31.84 8.59 -16.90
C LEU A 11 31.18 9.21 -15.65
N THR A 12 31.09 10.51 -15.59
CA THR A 12 30.41 11.22 -14.46
C THR A 12 28.90 11.07 -14.55
N GLU A 13 28.30 11.19 -15.73
CA GLU A 13 26.88 10.91 -15.97
C GLU A 13 26.54 9.45 -15.69
N PHE A 14 27.37 8.50 -16.13
CA PHE A 14 27.17 7.08 -15.84
C PHE A 14 27.30 6.76 -14.35
N LYS A 15 28.23 7.38 -13.64
CA LYS A 15 28.35 7.27 -12.18
C LYS A 15 27.17 7.89 -11.44
N ASN A 16 26.61 8.99 -11.95
CA ASN A 16 25.42 9.63 -11.37
C ASN A 16 24.16 8.80 -11.65
N ALA A 17 24.01 8.23 -12.83
CA ALA A 17 22.93 7.29 -13.15
C ALA A 17 22.99 6.03 -12.26
N ILE A 18 24.19 5.43 -12.07
CA ILE A 18 24.38 4.28 -11.15
C ILE A 18 24.14 4.66 -9.70
N LYS A 19 24.50 5.89 -9.29
CA LYS A 19 24.18 6.38 -7.92
C LYS A 19 22.67 6.59 -7.74
N GLN A 20 21.99 7.09 -8.76
CA GLN A 20 20.55 7.27 -8.76
C GLN A 20 19.82 5.92 -8.71
N ASP A 21 20.27 4.91 -9.47
CA ASP A 21 19.79 3.53 -9.39
C ASP A 21 20.05 2.90 -7.99
N ARG A 22 21.24 3.10 -7.42
CA ARG A 22 21.57 2.62 -6.07
C ARG A 22 20.80 3.35 -4.97
N THR A 23 20.42 4.61 -5.18
CA THR A 23 19.59 5.36 -4.24
C THR A 23 18.16 4.85 -4.30
N ILE A 24 17.67 4.55 -5.50
CA ILE A 24 16.36 3.90 -5.71
C ILE A 24 16.36 2.50 -5.06
N GLU A 25 17.39 1.68 -5.31
CA GLU A 25 17.53 0.35 -4.69
C GLU A 25 17.68 0.41 -3.15
N SER A 26 18.39 1.41 -2.62
CA SER A 26 18.51 1.69 -1.19
C SER A 26 17.22 2.20 -0.57
N ASP A 27 16.43 2.99 -1.29
CA ASP A 27 15.12 3.45 -0.84
C ASP A 27 14.08 2.32 -0.93
N TYR A 28 14.17 1.42 -1.91
CA TYR A 28 13.40 0.18 -1.94
C TYR A 28 13.76 -0.78 -0.80
N LEU A 29 15.03 -0.88 -0.41
CA LEU A 29 15.46 -1.68 0.74
C LEU A 29 14.99 -1.04 2.07
N LYS A 30 15.03 0.29 2.19
CA LYS A 30 14.45 1.02 3.34
C LYS A 30 12.93 0.92 3.40
N ILE A 31 12.27 0.88 2.25
CA ILE A 31 10.83 0.63 2.13
C ILE A 31 10.49 -0.77 2.65
N ASN A 32 11.31 -1.78 2.38
CA ASN A 32 11.17 -3.12 2.96
C ASN A 32 11.46 -3.20 4.46
N GLU A 33 12.28 -2.29 5.02
CA GLU A 33 12.57 -2.22 6.45
C GLU A 33 11.56 -1.39 7.26
N LEU A 34 10.83 -0.45 6.65
CA LEU A 34 9.79 0.39 7.27
C LEU A 34 8.41 -0.29 7.31
N GLY A 35 8.36 -1.56 7.75
CA GLY A 35 7.12 -2.26 8.12
C GLY A 35 6.03 -2.29 7.03
N ASN A 36 6.00 -3.36 6.34
CA ASN A 36 5.09 -3.97 5.36
C ASN A 36 3.70 -3.34 5.02
N ASN A 37 3.17 -2.38 5.77
CA ASN A 37 1.79 -1.89 5.60
C ASN A 37 1.65 -0.75 4.60
N GLN A 38 2.39 0.34 4.78
CA GLN A 38 2.30 1.50 3.88
C GLN A 38 2.70 1.14 2.47
N ASN A 39 3.60 0.16 2.33
CA ASN A 39 4.06 -0.32 1.04
C ASN A 39 2.99 -1.14 0.32
N ALA A 40 2.30 -2.04 1.01
CA ALA A 40 1.24 -2.84 0.42
C ALA A 40 0.09 -1.98 -0.10
N GLU A 41 -0.32 -0.95 0.66
CA GLU A 41 -1.33 0.02 0.24
C GLU A 41 -0.89 0.79 -1.02
N LEU A 42 0.34 1.31 -1.02
CA LEU A 42 0.91 2.06 -2.14
C LEU A 42 1.04 1.17 -3.38
N TYR A 43 1.55 -0.06 -3.22
CA TYR A 43 1.69 -0.99 -4.34
C TYR A 43 0.36 -1.40 -4.95
N LEU A 44 -0.69 -1.58 -4.15
CA LEU A 44 -2.03 -1.85 -4.70
C LEU A 44 -2.55 -0.69 -5.55
N VAL A 45 -2.31 0.55 -5.13
CA VAL A 45 -2.65 1.72 -5.95
C VAL A 45 -1.84 1.74 -7.25
N HIS A 46 -0.54 1.44 -7.20
CA HIS A 46 0.30 1.29 -8.40
C HIS A 46 -0.25 0.23 -9.36
N LEU A 47 -0.55 -0.96 -8.85
CA LEU A 47 -1.04 -2.09 -9.64
C LEU A 47 -2.38 -1.77 -10.33
N MET A 48 -3.24 -0.98 -9.69
CA MET A 48 -4.50 -0.53 -10.30
C MET A 48 -4.31 0.36 -11.53
N PHE A 49 -3.22 1.14 -11.58
CA PHE A 49 -2.90 1.96 -12.75
C PHE A 49 -2.11 1.22 -13.83
N ALA A 50 -1.57 0.04 -13.51
CA ALA A 50 -0.81 -0.76 -14.47
C ALA A 50 -1.69 -1.43 -15.51
N ASP A 51 -2.84 -1.98 -15.10
CA ASP A 51 -3.78 -2.66 -15.98
C ASP A 51 -5.21 -2.63 -15.43
N LYS A 52 -6.20 -2.60 -16.33
CA LYS A 52 -7.63 -2.61 -16.00
C LYS A 52 -8.05 -3.89 -15.26
N GLU A 53 -7.50 -5.03 -15.64
CA GLU A 53 -7.86 -6.31 -15.00
C GLU A 53 -7.35 -6.34 -13.56
N PHE A 54 -6.15 -5.82 -13.31
CA PHE A 54 -5.61 -5.67 -11.95
C PHE A 54 -6.44 -4.70 -11.11
N ALA A 55 -6.90 -3.58 -11.68
CA ALA A 55 -7.79 -2.66 -10.98
C ALA A 55 -9.10 -3.34 -10.54
N LEU A 56 -9.71 -4.15 -11.41
CA LEU A 56 -10.90 -4.92 -11.09
C LEU A 56 -10.64 -6.02 -10.06
N GLN A 57 -9.47 -6.66 -10.11
CA GLN A 57 -9.06 -7.69 -9.16
C GLN A 57 -8.85 -7.10 -7.76
N VAL A 58 -8.12 -5.98 -7.65
CA VAL A 58 -7.95 -5.25 -6.38
C VAL A 58 -9.31 -4.86 -5.82
N LYS A 59 -10.20 -4.25 -6.62
CA LYS A 59 -11.52 -3.85 -6.18
C LYS A 59 -12.38 -4.99 -5.64
N LYS A 60 -12.25 -6.21 -6.20
CA LYS A 60 -12.97 -7.39 -5.71
C LYS A 60 -12.46 -7.92 -4.38
N GLN A 61 -11.18 -7.73 -4.08
CA GLN A 61 -10.51 -8.35 -2.94
C GLN A 61 -10.29 -7.39 -1.76
N VAL A 62 -10.33 -6.08 -2.00
CA VAL A 62 -9.95 -5.06 -1.01
C VAL A 62 -11.11 -4.10 -0.77
N SER A 63 -11.36 -3.80 0.51
CA SER A 63 -12.24 -2.70 0.93
C SER A 63 -11.42 -1.42 1.16
N ILE A 64 -12.05 -0.25 0.96
CA ILE A 64 -11.46 1.06 1.24
C ILE A 64 -10.99 1.15 2.71
N ASP A 65 -11.71 0.50 3.63
CA ASP A 65 -11.41 0.50 5.07
C ASP A 65 -10.13 -0.26 5.44
N HIS A 66 -9.58 -1.07 4.53
CA HIS A 66 -8.30 -1.74 4.73
C HIS A 66 -7.12 -0.77 4.62
N PHE A 67 -7.30 0.40 3.99
CA PHE A 67 -6.28 1.44 3.86
C PHE A 67 -6.22 2.31 5.11
N LYS A 68 -5.05 2.41 5.72
CA LYS A 68 -4.80 3.24 6.91
C LYS A 68 -4.40 4.66 6.54
N ASP A 69 -3.60 4.79 5.48
CA ASP A 69 -3.21 6.10 4.96
C ASP A 69 -4.43 6.82 4.36
N SER A 70 -4.71 8.03 4.86
CA SER A 70 -5.88 8.80 4.44
C SER A 70 -5.80 9.27 2.99
N ASN A 71 -4.60 9.52 2.46
CA ASN A 71 -4.39 9.94 1.09
C ASN A 71 -4.59 8.76 0.14
N LEU A 72 -4.03 7.59 0.47
CA LEU A 72 -4.23 6.37 -0.31
C LEU A 72 -5.70 5.91 -0.24
N ARG A 73 -6.36 6.04 0.90
CA ARG A 73 -7.80 5.79 1.04
C ARG A 73 -8.64 6.69 0.13
N HIS A 74 -8.29 7.96 0.01
CA HIS A 74 -8.96 8.89 -0.89
C HIS A 74 -8.74 8.50 -2.37
N ILE A 75 -7.51 8.17 -2.74
CA ILE A 75 -7.17 7.72 -4.11
C ILE A 75 -7.95 6.45 -4.47
N ILE A 76 -7.90 5.43 -3.62
CA ILE A 76 -8.56 4.14 -3.90
C ILE A 76 -10.07 4.29 -3.97
N GLY A 77 -10.67 5.13 -3.12
CA GLY A 77 -12.09 5.45 -3.15
C GLY A 77 -12.52 6.06 -4.47
N LEU A 78 -11.75 7.04 -4.98
CA LEU A 78 -11.99 7.65 -6.28
C LEU A 78 -11.78 6.64 -7.44
N CYS A 79 -10.75 5.81 -7.36
CA CYS A 79 -10.52 4.74 -8.34
C CYS A 79 -11.70 3.76 -8.38
N PHE A 80 -12.21 3.33 -7.24
CA PHE A 80 -13.36 2.43 -7.17
C PHE A 80 -14.64 3.07 -7.72
N GLN A 81 -14.86 4.35 -7.44
CA GLN A 81 -15.97 5.11 -8.01
C GLN A 81 -15.89 5.16 -9.54
N LEU A 82 -14.73 5.51 -10.11
CA LEU A 82 -14.53 5.55 -11.56
C LEU A 82 -14.78 4.20 -12.22
N ILE A 83 -14.37 3.09 -11.58
CA ILE A 83 -14.62 1.74 -12.05
C ILE A 83 -16.13 1.44 -12.03
N ASP A 84 -16.88 1.84 -10.98
CA ASP A 84 -18.33 1.64 -10.88
C ASP A 84 -19.10 2.44 -11.94
N GLU A 85 -18.60 3.62 -12.28
CA GLU A 85 -19.12 4.44 -13.36
C GLU A 85 -18.77 3.89 -14.76
N GLY A 86 -18.03 2.77 -14.85
CA GLY A 86 -17.57 2.19 -16.11
C GLY A 86 -16.52 3.03 -16.84
N ARG A 87 -15.88 3.98 -16.17
CA ARG A 87 -14.87 4.85 -16.74
C ARG A 87 -13.52 4.15 -16.74
N GLU A 88 -12.71 4.48 -17.73
CA GLU A 88 -11.33 3.99 -17.79
C GLU A 88 -10.48 4.63 -16.70
N LEU A 89 -9.77 3.80 -15.94
CA LEU A 89 -8.88 4.27 -14.87
C LEU A 89 -7.56 4.73 -15.48
N LYS A 90 -7.41 6.04 -15.64
CA LYS A 90 -6.19 6.69 -16.11
C LYS A 90 -5.61 7.58 -15.02
N LEU A 91 -4.31 7.47 -14.77
CA LEU A 91 -3.62 8.25 -13.75
C LEU A 91 -3.85 9.76 -13.91
N GLY A 92 -3.72 10.29 -15.14
CA GLY A 92 -3.97 11.71 -15.43
C GLY A 92 -5.39 12.15 -15.08
N LEU A 93 -6.40 11.32 -15.39
CA LEU A 93 -7.79 11.59 -15.04
C LEU A 93 -7.98 11.69 -13.51
N VAL A 94 -7.35 10.79 -12.75
CA VAL A 94 -7.44 10.80 -11.29
C VAL A 94 -6.75 12.03 -10.72
N ILE A 95 -5.59 12.42 -11.25
CA ILE A 95 -4.89 13.65 -10.87
C ILE A 95 -5.76 14.90 -11.10
N ASP A 96 -6.49 14.96 -12.22
CA ASP A 96 -7.34 16.10 -12.56
C ASP A 96 -8.56 16.22 -11.64
N LEU A 97 -9.05 15.10 -11.10
CA LEU A 97 -10.21 15.06 -10.20
C LEU A 97 -9.86 15.36 -8.73
N ILE A 98 -8.59 15.44 -8.38
CA ILE A 98 -8.13 15.69 -7.02
C ILE A 98 -7.64 17.13 -6.89
N ASP A 99 -8.11 17.87 -5.87
CA ASP A 99 -7.64 19.22 -5.60
C ASP A 99 -6.42 19.26 -4.66
N ASN A 100 -6.26 18.23 -3.81
CA ASN A 100 -5.21 18.20 -2.81
C ASN A 100 -3.81 18.04 -3.44
N PRO A 101 -2.89 19.01 -3.28
CA PRO A 101 -1.57 18.98 -3.89
C PRO A 101 -0.68 17.84 -3.37
N ILE A 102 -0.86 17.40 -2.11
CA ILE A 102 -0.10 16.29 -1.53
C ILE A 102 -0.46 15.00 -2.27
N ILE A 103 -1.75 14.78 -2.51
CA ILE A 103 -2.23 13.59 -3.23
C ILE A 103 -1.81 13.64 -4.70
N LYS A 104 -1.85 14.83 -5.34
CA LYS A 104 -1.34 15.01 -6.71
C LYS A 104 0.13 14.63 -6.83
N ASN A 105 0.95 15.07 -5.90
CA ASN A 105 2.38 14.72 -5.87
C ASN A 105 2.58 13.21 -5.70
N LEU A 106 1.84 12.58 -4.78
CA LEU A 106 1.90 11.14 -4.58
C LEU A 106 1.51 10.37 -5.86
N LEU A 107 0.46 10.78 -6.56
CA LEU A 107 0.07 10.19 -7.84
C LEU A 107 1.11 10.42 -8.93
N ALA A 108 1.76 11.58 -8.97
CA ALA A 108 2.83 11.86 -9.91
C ALA A 108 4.06 10.95 -9.64
N GLU A 109 4.42 10.72 -8.38
CA GLU A 109 5.46 9.75 -7.99
C GLU A 109 5.10 8.34 -8.43
N ILE A 110 3.84 7.91 -8.23
CA ILE A 110 3.31 6.65 -8.73
C ILE A 110 3.51 6.53 -10.25
N GLY A 111 3.25 7.59 -11.00
CA GLY A 111 3.34 7.58 -12.46
C GLY A 111 4.75 7.46 -13.02
N VAL A 112 5.78 7.84 -12.26
CA VAL A 112 7.19 7.80 -12.70
C VAL A 112 7.99 6.65 -12.08
N THR A 113 7.44 5.98 -11.07
CA THR A 113 8.09 4.87 -10.38
C THR A 113 7.73 3.56 -11.08
N SER A 114 8.72 2.74 -11.40
CA SER A 114 8.48 1.40 -11.95
C SER A 114 7.98 0.45 -10.85
N ILE A 115 7.08 -0.45 -11.21
CA ILE A 115 6.61 -1.50 -10.30
C ILE A 115 7.72 -2.57 -10.19
N PRO A 116 8.25 -2.85 -8.97
CA PRO A 116 9.41 -3.74 -8.81
C PRO A 116 9.04 -5.23 -8.76
N PHE A 117 7.97 -5.64 -9.43
CA PHE A 117 7.49 -7.01 -9.40
C PHE A 117 7.54 -7.66 -10.78
N ASP A 118 8.15 -8.84 -10.86
CA ASP A 118 8.16 -9.67 -12.07
C ASP A 118 6.82 -10.36 -12.31
N ASN A 119 6.08 -10.68 -11.23
CA ASN A 119 4.76 -11.31 -11.28
C ASN A 119 3.72 -10.41 -10.57
N LEU A 120 2.95 -9.67 -11.36
CA LEU A 120 1.98 -8.69 -10.84
C LEU A 120 0.76 -9.36 -10.18
N GLU A 121 0.33 -10.52 -10.64
CA GLU A 121 -0.78 -11.27 -10.00
C GLU A 121 -0.39 -11.74 -8.60
N GLN A 122 0.82 -12.27 -8.45
CA GLN A 122 1.36 -12.67 -7.16
C GLN A 122 1.51 -11.45 -6.24
N ALA A 123 1.99 -10.32 -6.77
CA ALA A 123 2.13 -9.08 -6.02
C ALA A 123 0.78 -8.58 -5.46
N ILE A 124 -0.31 -8.67 -6.25
CA ILE A 124 -1.66 -8.33 -5.77
C ILE A 124 -2.04 -9.25 -4.59
N SER A 125 -1.88 -10.56 -4.76
CA SER A 125 -2.20 -11.54 -3.73
C SER A 125 -1.44 -11.29 -2.43
N ASP A 126 -0.13 -11.01 -2.53
CA ASP A 126 0.75 -10.74 -1.38
C ASP A 126 0.36 -9.43 -0.69
N CYS A 127 0.10 -8.36 -1.44
CA CYS A 127 -0.35 -7.09 -0.89
C CYS A 127 -1.72 -7.20 -0.21
N VAL A 128 -2.68 -7.90 -0.82
CA VAL A 128 -4.00 -8.14 -0.23
C VAL A 128 -3.88 -8.95 1.07
N SER A 129 -3.05 -10.00 1.06
CA SER A 129 -2.79 -10.81 2.26
C SER A 129 -2.17 -9.98 3.38
N ALA A 130 -1.21 -9.10 3.05
CA ALA A 130 -0.60 -8.18 4.00
C ALA A 130 -1.63 -7.21 4.60
N LEU A 131 -2.50 -6.60 3.78
CA LEU A 131 -3.57 -5.71 4.25
C LEU A 131 -4.55 -6.43 5.19
N ASN A 132 -5.00 -7.61 4.80
CA ASN A 132 -5.94 -8.41 5.62
C ASN A 132 -5.31 -8.77 6.96
N LYS A 133 -4.07 -9.27 6.98
CA LYS A 133 -3.33 -9.59 8.20
C LYS A 133 -3.20 -8.37 9.13
N ASN A 134 -2.96 -7.20 8.56
CA ASN A 134 -2.82 -5.97 9.31
C ASN A 134 -4.14 -5.49 9.90
N THR A 135 -5.23 -5.61 9.15
CA THR A 135 -6.58 -5.30 9.64
C THR A 135 -6.94 -6.20 10.81
N ILE A 136 -6.68 -7.51 10.72
CA ILE A 136 -6.93 -8.44 11.81
C ILE A 136 -6.04 -8.14 13.01
N ASN A 137 -4.75 -7.85 12.82
CA ASN A 137 -3.86 -7.48 13.91
C ASN A 137 -4.35 -6.23 14.65
N GLN A 138 -4.84 -5.21 13.92
CA GLN A 138 -5.42 -4.03 14.53
C GLN A 138 -6.65 -4.37 15.37
N GLN A 139 -7.57 -5.18 14.83
CA GLN A 139 -8.75 -5.63 15.55
C GLN A 139 -8.38 -6.40 16.83
N VAL A 140 -7.33 -7.23 16.78
CA VAL A 140 -6.81 -7.93 17.94
C VAL A 140 -6.30 -6.96 19.02
N GLU A 141 -5.55 -5.93 18.65
CA GLU A 141 -5.06 -4.93 19.59
C GLU A 141 -6.20 -4.09 20.21
N ASP A 142 -7.18 -3.69 19.41
CA ASP A 142 -8.35 -2.95 19.88
C ASP A 142 -9.20 -3.80 20.85
N LEU A 143 -9.41 -5.08 20.55
CA LEU A 143 -10.12 -6.00 21.46
C LEU A 143 -9.35 -6.25 22.75
N LYS A 144 -8.02 -6.36 22.70
CA LYS A 144 -7.18 -6.48 23.91
C LYS A 144 -7.35 -5.24 24.80
N LYS A 145 -7.34 -4.05 24.20
CA LYS A 145 -7.54 -2.80 24.93
C LYS A 145 -8.91 -2.76 25.60
N GLN A 146 -9.98 -3.03 24.84
CA GLN A 146 -11.35 -3.07 25.38
C GLN A 146 -11.52 -4.10 26.49
N ARG A 147 -10.91 -5.30 26.34
CA ARG A 147 -10.93 -6.33 27.38
C ARG A 147 -10.27 -5.86 28.67
N ASN A 148 -9.11 -5.21 28.56
CA ASN A 148 -8.40 -4.70 29.73
C ASN A 148 -9.20 -3.57 30.42
N GLU A 149 -9.82 -2.69 29.66
CA GLU A 149 -10.73 -1.66 30.18
C GLU A 149 -11.94 -2.28 30.94
N ALA A 150 -12.55 -3.31 30.35
CA ALA A 150 -13.66 -4.05 30.99
C ALA A 150 -13.23 -4.74 32.30
N LEU A 151 -12.00 -5.33 32.33
CA LEU A 151 -11.43 -5.92 33.54
C LEU A 151 -11.23 -4.88 34.64
N LEU A 152 -10.67 -3.72 34.31
CA LEU A 152 -10.45 -2.63 35.26
C LEU A 152 -11.77 -2.05 35.81
N ALA A 153 -12.81 -2.05 34.97
CA ALA A 153 -14.18 -1.63 35.38
C ALA A 153 -14.94 -2.71 36.14
N GLY A 154 -14.41 -3.91 36.37
CA GLY A 154 -15.08 -5.02 36.99
C GLY A 154 -16.15 -5.72 36.15
N GLU A 155 -16.22 -5.43 34.86
CA GLU A 155 -17.20 -5.97 33.92
C GLU A 155 -16.77 -7.39 33.40
N LEU A 156 -16.74 -8.37 34.31
CA LEU A 156 -16.19 -9.71 34.02
C LEU A 156 -16.86 -10.41 32.83
N ALA A 157 -18.20 -10.31 32.73
CA ALA A 157 -18.94 -10.93 31.62
C ALA A 157 -18.58 -10.33 30.26
N ARG A 158 -18.36 -9.00 30.20
CA ARG A 158 -17.93 -8.30 29.01
C ARG A 158 -16.48 -8.68 28.64
N SER A 159 -15.60 -8.73 29.61
CA SER A 159 -14.21 -9.15 29.45
C SER A 159 -14.13 -10.55 28.88
N GLN A 160 -14.94 -11.50 29.36
CA GLN A 160 -14.97 -12.88 28.86
C GLN A 160 -15.43 -12.94 27.39
N LYS A 161 -16.50 -12.23 27.02
CA LYS A 161 -16.96 -12.16 25.61
C LYS A 161 -15.88 -11.59 24.66
N LEU A 162 -15.12 -10.60 25.12
CA LEU A 162 -14.01 -10.03 24.35
C LEU A 162 -12.85 -11.01 24.21
N GLN A 163 -12.59 -11.81 25.24
CA GLN A 163 -11.60 -12.89 25.20
C GLN A 163 -11.97 -13.96 24.16
N ASP A 164 -13.24 -14.36 24.12
CA ASP A 164 -13.73 -15.35 23.16
C ASP A 164 -13.57 -14.86 21.71
N LYS A 165 -13.91 -13.58 21.44
CA LYS A 165 -13.69 -12.94 20.14
C LYS A 165 -12.21 -12.89 19.75
N LEU A 166 -11.32 -12.60 20.71
CA LEU A 166 -9.88 -12.62 20.48
C LEU A 166 -9.39 -14.01 20.05
N GLN A 167 -9.95 -15.04 20.62
CA GLN A 167 -9.59 -16.43 20.29
C GLN A 167 -10.06 -16.82 18.89
N GLU A 168 -11.28 -16.43 18.50
CA GLU A 168 -11.81 -16.62 17.15
C GLU A 168 -10.94 -15.94 16.08
N LEU A 169 -10.55 -14.67 16.29
CA LEU A 169 -9.68 -13.94 15.36
C LEU A 169 -8.29 -14.55 15.25
N ARG A 170 -7.72 -15.07 16.34
CA ARG A 170 -6.42 -15.75 16.30
C ARG A 170 -6.45 -17.05 15.49
N VAL A 171 -7.54 -17.79 15.58
CA VAL A 171 -7.72 -19.00 14.76
C VAL A 171 -7.79 -18.62 13.28
N SER A 172 -8.51 -17.57 12.91
CA SER A 172 -8.59 -17.11 11.52
C SER A 172 -7.26 -16.67 10.93
N LEU A 173 -6.32 -16.14 11.74
CA LEU A 173 -4.96 -15.79 11.32
C LEU A 173 -4.07 -17.01 11.01
N ILE A 174 -4.38 -18.17 11.58
CA ILE A 174 -3.57 -19.40 11.43
C ILE A 174 -4.10 -20.23 10.24
N THR A 175 -5.38 -20.10 9.93
CA THR A 175 -6.07 -20.92 8.92
C THR A 175 -6.21 -20.25 7.54
N GLY A 176 -5.91 -18.97 7.39
CA GLY A 176 -5.91 -18.21 6.13
C GLY A 176 -4.52 -17.87 5.69
#